data_1b7ea35b430812017767c8e23497ee64
#
_entry.id   1b7ea35b430812017767c8e23497ee64
#
_cell.length_a   1.000
_cell.length_b   1.000
_cell.length_c   1.000
_cell.angle_alpha   90.00
_cell.angle_beta   90.00
_cell.angle_gamma   90.00
#
_symmetry.space_group_name_H-M   'P 1'
#
loop_
_entity.id
_entity.type
_entity.pdbx_description
1 polymer ?
#
loop_
_entity_poly.entity_id
_entity_poly.type
_entity_poly.pdbx_seq_one_letter_code
_entity_poly.pdbx_strand_id
1 'polypeptide(L)'
;MNLSPFIKVDDVEQALAYYKNAFGGNEKILNETNGKTLHAELHVNETVVLHISSTYGREWSNDNTNIILTFDDLATQKQVYDKLSEDGDPHMPLSKTFFNAMHGQVKDQFEVNWLMNCFLD
;
A
#
# COMPACT_ATOMS: atom_id res chain seq x y z
N MET A 1 -8.63 -18.80 6.84
CA MET A 1 -8.36 -17.51 7.50
C MET A 1 -7.58 -16.60 6.55
N ASN A 2 -8.03 -15.38 6.38
CA ASN A 2 -7.36 -14.38 5.51
C ASN A 2 -6.97 -13.17 6.34
N LEU A 3 -5.88 -12.53 5.94
CA LEU A 3 -5.41 -11.31 6.58
C LEU A 3 -5.28 -10.22 5.52
N SER A 4 -5.87 -9.06 5.79
CA SER A 4 -5.78 -7.92 4.89
C SER A 4 -5.44 -6.65 5.67
N PRO A 5 -4.56 -5.80 5.13
CA PRO A 5 -4.35 -4.48 5.71
C PRO A 5 -5.64 -3.67 5.65
N PHE A 6 -5.86 -2.86 6.68
CA PHE A 6 -7.01 -1.95 6.74
C PHE A 6 -6.46 -0.54 6.96
N ILE A 7 -6.48 0.26 5.91
CA ILE A 7 -5.84 1.58 5.89
C ILE A 7 -6.92 2.65 6.00
N LYS A 8 -6.85 3.47 7.04
CA LYS A 8 -7.80 4.56 7.26
C LYS A 8 -7.25 5.85 6.66
N VAL A 9 -8.10 6.58 5.96
CA VAL A 9 -7.73 7.83 5.30
C VAL A 9 -8.90 8.82 5.38
N ASP A 10 -8.60 10.08 5.13
CA ASP A 10 -9.64 11.10 5.07
C ASP A 10 -10.43 11.06 3.76
N ASP A 11 -9.73 10.82 2.65
CA ASP A 11 -10.35 10.78 1.32
C ASP A 11 -10.09 9.40 0.69
N VAL A 12 -11.10 8.53 0.75
CA VAL A 12 -10.99 7.16 0.27
C VAL A 12 -10.77 7.12 -1.24
N GLU A 13 -11.47 7.97 -1.98
CA GLU A 13 -11.35 7.98 -3.45
C GLU A 13 -9.93 8.37 -3.89
N GLN A 14 -9.33 9.36 -3.23
CA GLN A 14 -7.96 9.78 -3.49
C GLN A 14 -6.97 8.64 -3.17
N ALA A 15 -7.12 8.02 -2.01
CA ALA A 15 -6.21 6.95 -1.58
C ALA A 15 -6.36 5.73 -2.48
N LEU A 16 -7.59 5.38 -2.86
CA LEU A 16 -7.84 4.25 -3.74
C LEU A 16 -7.16 4.46 -5.11
N ALA A 17 -7.28 5.64 -5.67
CA ALA A 17 -6.62 5.97 -6.94
C ALA A 17 -5.10 5.90 -6.82
N TYR A 18 -4.56 6.39 -5.71
CA TYR A 18 -3.13 6.36 -5.45
C TYR A 18 -2.61 4.92 -5.36
N TYR A 19 -3.26 4.09 -4.55
CA TYR A 19 -2.83 2.70 -4.39
C TYR A 19 -3.03 1.89 -5.68
N LYS A 20 -4.13 2.13 -6.39
CA LYS A 20 -4.36 1.46 -7.67
C LYS A 20 -3.31 1.84 -8.70
N ASN A 21 -2.88 3.10 -8.73
CA ASN A 21 -1.80 3.55 -9.61
C ASN A 21 -0.47 2.87 -9.26
N ALA A 22 -0.21 2.65 -7.97
CA ALA A 22 1.03 2.02 -7.51
C ALA A 22 1.03 0.51 -7.74
N PHE A 23 -0.06 -0.17 -7.36
CA PHE A 23 -0.12 -1.64 -7.32
C PHE A 23 -0.85 -2.26 -8.50
N GLY A 24 -1.71 -1.51 -9.19
CA GLY A 24 -2.62 -2.10 -10.16
C GLY A 24 -3.79 -2.78 -9.47
N GLY A 25 -4.43 -3.70 -10.18
CA GLY A 25 -5.53 -4.48 -9.61
C GLY A 25 -6.90 -3.89 -9.87
N ASN A 26 -7.88 -4.44 -9.19
CA ASN A 26 -9.29 -4.09 -9.38
C ASN A 26 -9.90 -3.62 -8.06
N GLU A 27 -10.72 -2.57 -8.14
CA GLU A 27 -11.38 -2.02 -6.97
C GLU A 27 -12.79 -2.59 -6.79
N LYS A 28 -13.21 -2.69 -5.54
CA LYS A 28 -14.56 -3.08 -5.17
C LYS A 28 -15.06 -2.13 -4.11
N ILE A 29 -16.12 -1.39 -4.41
CA ILE A 29 -16.71 -0.44 -3.48
C ILE A 29 -17.62 -1.20 -2.52
N LEU A 30 -17.39 -1.06 -1.22
CA LEU A 30 -18.17 -1.74 -0.19
C LEU A 30 -19.20 -0.84 0.46
N ASN A 31 -18.91 0.46 0.60
CA ASN A 31 -19.83 1.41 1.21
C ASN A 31 -19.71 2.75 0.54
N GLU A 32 -20.85 3.30 0.12
CA GLU A 32 -20.92 4.60 -0.52
C GLU A 32 -22.13 5.34 0.01
N THR A 33 -21.96 6.62 0.34
CA THR A 33 -23.03 7.45 0.86
C THR A 33 -22.96 8.82 0.20
N ASN A 34 -24.10 9.27 -0.37
CA ASN A 34 -24.22 10.56 -1.02
C ASN A 34 -23.17 10.76 -2.14
N GLY A 35 -22.90 9.69 -2.90
CA GLY A 35 -21.93 9.72 -3.99
C GLY A 35 -20.47 9.68 -3.53
N LYS A 36 -20.21 9.52 -2.24
CA LYS A 36 -18.88 9.48 -1.68
C LYS A 36 -18.54 8.08 -1.21
N THR A 37 -17.39 7.56 -1.66
CA THR A 37 -16.92 6.24 -1.24
C THR A 37 -16.37 6.31 0.16
N LEU A 38 -16.87 5.44 1.04
CA LEU A 38 -16.44 5.38 2.44
C LEU A 38 -15.58 4.15 2.75
N HIS A 39 -15.70 3.08 1.98
CA HIS A 39 -14.92 1.87 2.19
C HIS A 39 -14.81 1.12 0.87
N ALA A 40 -13.61 0.73 0.51
CA ALA A 40 -13.35 -0.01 -0.72
C ALA A 40 -12.27 -1.06 -0.48
N GLU A 41 -12.26 -2.07 -1.35
CA GLU A 41 -11.17 -3.04 -1.43
C GLU A 41 -10.41 -2.80 -2.72
N LEU A 42 -9.09 -2.93 -2.66
CA LEU A 42 -8.26 -3.01 -3.85
C LEU A 42 -7.68 -4.42 -3.93
N HIS A 43 -8.14 -5.18 -4.90
CA HIS A 43 -7.67 -6.53 -5.16
C HIS A 43 -6.47 -6.45 -6.10
N VAL A 44 -5.27 -6.41 -5.52
CA VAL A 44 -4.03 -6.34 -6.30
C VAL A 44 -3.82 -7.67 -7.03
N ASN A 45 -4.01 -8.76 -6.30
CA ASN A 45 -4.00 -10.12 -6.84
C ASN A 45 -4.73 -11.03 -5.87
N GLU A 46 -4.60 -12.35 -6.02
CA GLU A 46 -5.32 -13.31 -5.18
C GLU A 46 -4.89 -13.29 -3.72
N THR A 47 -3.65 -12.86 -3.44
CA THR A 47 -3.10 -12.88 -2.09
C THR A 47 -2.98 -11.51 -1.45
N VAL A 48 -3.13 -10.44 -2.22
CA VAL A 48 -2.96 -9.07 -1.71
C VAL A 48 -4.25 -8.30 -1.95
N VAL A 49 -4.97 -8.04 -0.87
CA VAL A 49 -6.20 -7.24 -0.89
C VAL A 49 -6.04 -6.14 0.16
N LEU A 50 -6.09 -4.90 -0.26
CA LEU A 50 -6.01 -3.75 0.63
C LEU A 50 -7.42 -3.23 0.90
N HIS A 51 -7.75 -3.01 2.18
CA HIS A 51 -8.96 -2.28 2.54
C HIS A 51 -8.60 -0.82 2.74
N ILE A 52 -9.38 0.07 2.17
CA ILE A 52 -9.17 1.51 2.29
C ILE A 52 -10.49 2.10 2.78
N SER A 53 -10.45 2.75 3.94
CA SER A 53 -11.66 3.15 4.63
C SER A 53 -11.58 4.56 5.15
N SER A 54 -12.74 5.23 5.14
CA SER A 54 -12.93 6.46 5.89
C SER A 54 -12.70 6.23 7.38
N THR A 55 -12.37 7.28 8.08
CA THR A 55 -12.21 7.24 9.54
C THR A 55 -13.56 7.21 10.25
N TYR A 56 -14.65 7.50 9.55
CA TYR A 56 -16.00 7.68 10.11
C TYR A 56 -16.00 8.69 11.24
N GLY A 57 -15.19 9.75 11.11
CA GLY A 57 -15.13 10.84 12.08
C GLY A 57 -14.30 10.58 13.31
N ARG A 58 -13.62 9.43 13.38
CA ARG A 58 -12.77 9.10 14.53
C ARG A 58 -11.34 9.57 14.27
N GLU A 59 -10.58 9.80 15.33
CA GLU A 59 -9.16 10.07 15.20
C GLU A 59 -8.46 8.82 14.67
N TRP A 60 -7.42 9.04 13.85
CA TRP A 60 -6.70 7.94 13.24
C TRP A 60 -5.25 8.33 12.97
N SER A 61 -4.42 7.31 12.83
CA SER A 61 -3.06 7.46 12.32
C SER A 61 -2.62 6.12 11.76
N ASN A 62 -1.91 6.15 10.63
CA ASN A 62 -1.25 4.97 10.07
C ASN A 62 0.24 4.95 10.42
N ASP A 63 0.72 5.89 11.23
CA ASP A 63 2.15 6.10 11.46
C ASP A 63 2.86 4.88 12.03
N ASN A 64 2.18 4.03 12.76
CA ASN A 64 2.77 2.81 13.31
C ASN A 64 2.35 1.56 12.51
N THR A 65 1.90 1.74 11.29
CA THR A 65 1.51 0.63 10.42
C THR A 65 2.70 0.26 9.54
N ASN A 66 3.16 -0.98 9.66
CA ASN A 66 4.27 -1.51 8.87
C ASN A 66 3.81 -2.76 8.14
N ILE A 67 4.00 -2.79 6.83
CA ILE A 67 3.56 -3.89 5.98
C ILE A 67 4.74 -4.40 5.17
N ILE A 68 4.97 -5.70 5.21
CA ILE A 68 6.02 -6.33 4.42
C ILE A 68 5.41 -6.91 3.15
N LEU A 69 5.98 -6.53 2.02
CA LEU A 69 5.64 -7.09 0.71
C LEU A 69 6.83 -7.87 0.18
N THR A 70 6.58 -9.08 -0.29
CA THR A 70 7.59 -9.88 -0.97
C THR A 70 7.21 -9.96 -2.44
N PHE A 71 8.10 -9.47 -3.30
CA PHE A 71 7.87 -9.39 -4.73
C PHE A 71 8.51 -10.58 -5.44
N ASP A 72 7.93 -10.97 -6.56
CA ASP A 72 8.46 -12.06 -7.38
C ASP A 72 9.51 -11.58 -8.38
N ASP A 73 9.50 -10.28 -8.72
CA ASP A 73 10.46 -9.73 -9.67
C ASP A 73 10.88 -8.32 -9.28
N LEU A 74 12.10 -7.97 -9.70
CA LEU A 74 12.73 -6.69 -9.37
C LEU A 74 12.04 -5.50 -10.05
N ALA A 75 11.55 -5.70 -11.27
CA ALA A 75 10.93 -4.60 -12.02
C ALA A 75 9.65 -4.13 -11.36
N THR A 76 8.80 -5.07 -10.92
CA THR A 76 7.56 -4.74 -10.21
C THR A 76 7.87 -4.07 -8.88
N GLN A 77 8.84 -4.59 -8.14
CA GLN A 77 9.25 -4.00 -6.86
C GLN A 77 9.66 -2.54 -7.04
N LYS A 78 10.52 -2.27 -8.03
CA LYS A 78 11.00 -0.90 -8.27
C LYS A 78 9.86 0.02 -8.68
N GLN A 79 8.96 -0.46 -9.53
CA GLN A 79 7.82 0.34 -9.98
C GLN A 79 6.92 0.72 -8.81
N VAL A 80 6.58 -0.24 -7.96
CA VAL A 80 5.73 0.02 -6.79
C VAL A 80 6.45 0.95 -5.81
N TYR A 81 7.74 0.70 -5.56
CA TYR A 81 8.54 1.54 -4.68
C TYR A 81 8.54 3.00 -5.15
N ASP A 82 8.82 3.22 -6.44
CA ASP A 82 8.86 4.57 -6.99
C ASP A 82 7.51 5.28 -6.89
N LYS A 83 6.42 4.56 -7.16
CA LYS A 83 5.07 5.14 -7.10
C LYS A 83 4.68 5.50 -5.68
N LEU A 84 4.96 4.64 -4.71
CA LEU A 84 4.65 4.93 -3.30
C LEU A 84 5.54 6.03 -2.74
N SER A 85 6.71 6.27 -3.35
CA SER A 85 7.59 7.35 -2.95
C SER A 85 7.08 8.73 -3.35
N GLU A 86 6.17 8.79 -4.31
CA GLU A 86 5.56 10.05 -4.72
C GLU A 86 4.76 10.63 -3.55
N ASP A 87 5.09 11.86 -3.14
CA ASP A 87 4.53 12.54 -1.98
C ASP A 87 4.70 11.75 -0.67
N GLY A 88 5.66 10.82 -0.64
CA GLY A 88 5.98 10.03 0.53
C GLY A 88 7.42 10.25 0.98
N ASP A 89 7.90 9.34 1.81
CA ASP A 89 9.26 9.39 2.36
C ASP A 89 9.99 8.06 2.08
N PRO A 90 10.77 7.99 1.00
CA PRO A 90 11.57 6.81 0.69
C PRO A 90 12.84 6.77 1.56
N HIS A 91 12.67 6.57 2.86
CA HIS A 91 13.73 6.72 3.85
C HIS A 91 14.80 5.61 3.76
N MET A 92 14.52 4.49 3.09
CA MET A 92 15.52 3.45 2.86
C MET A 92 15.46 3.00 1.40
N PRO A 93 16.40 3.50 0.55
CA PRO A 93 16.40 3.17 -0.87
C PRO A 93 16.58 1.66 -1.12
N LEU A 94 16.04 1.18 -2.23
CA LEU A 94 16.22 -0.21 -2.64
C LEU A 94 17.71 -0.52 -2.81
N SER A 95 18.19 -1.54 -2.09
CA SER A 95 19.57 -2.00 -2.19
C SER A 95 19.67 -3.47 -1.82
N LYS A 96 20.75 -4.11 -2.28
CA LYS A 96 20.99 -5.51 -1.99
C LYS A 96 21.42 -5.68 -0.53
N THR A 97 20.81 -6.64 0.16
CA THR A 97 21.12 -6.95 1.55
C THR A 97 22.12 -8.07 1.67
N PHE A 98 22.60 -8.30 2.91
CA PHE A 98 23.48 -9.42 3.20
C PHE A 98 22.77 -10.78 3.07
N PHE A 99 21.44 -10.80 3.14
CA PHE A 99 20.66 -12.04 2.99
C PHE A 99 20.16 -12.25 1.57
N ASN A 100 20.80 -11.62 0.61
CA ASN A 100 20.58 -11.78 -0.84
C ASN A 100 19.16 -11.43 -1.28
N ALA A 101 18.69 -10.29 -0.83
CA ALA A 101 17.43 -9.72 -1.26
C ALA A 101 17.60 -8.26 -1.64
N MET A 102 16.81 -7.80 -2.59
CA MET A 102 16.65 -6.37 -2.81
C MET A 102 15.64 -5.87 -1.80
N HIS A 103 16.05 -4.94 -0.94
CA HIS A 103 15.21 -4.46 0.16
C HIS A 103 15.19 -2.93 0.16
N GLY A 104 14.05 -2.38 0.46
CA GLY A 104 13.88 -0.96 0.68
C GLY A 104 12.66 -0.69 1.51
N GLN A 105 12.55 0.52 2.02
CA GLN A 105 11.41 0.93 2.81
C GLN A 105 10.97 2.32 2.39
N VAL A 106 9.66 2.51 2.32
CA VAL A 106 9.07 3.80 1.98
C VAL A 106 7.83 4.02 2.84
N LYS A 107 7.72 5.21 3.42
CA LYS A 107 6.51 5.62 4.12
C LYS A 107 5.69 6.43 3.14
N ASP A 108 4.50 5.94 2.80
CA ASP A 108 3.69 6.60 1.78
C ASP A 108 3.02 7.87 2.29
N GLN A 109 2.32 8.59 1.42
CA GLN A 109 1.71 9.86 1.79
C GLN A 109 0.59 9.72 2.82
N PHE A 110 0.11 8.50 3.08
CA PHE A 110 -0.91 8.22 4.09
C PHE A 110 -0.29 7.65 5.36
N GLU A 111 1.03 7.74 5.51
CA GLU A 111 1.81 7.33 6.68
C GLU A 111 1.95 5.81 6.86
N VAL A 112 1.57 5.02 5.87
CA VAL A 112 1.82 3.58 5.91
C VAL A 112 3.26 3.30 5.51
N ASN A 113 3.98 2.52 6.31
CA ASN A 113 5.37 2.17 6.03
C ASN A 113 5.42 0.81 5.35
N TRP A 114 5.92 0.80 4.11
CA TRP A 114 6.04 -0.39 3.29
C TRP A 114 7.47 -0.89 3.32
N LEU A 115 7.66 -2.13 3.76
CA LEU A 115 8.94 -2.82 3.76
C LEU A 115 8.91 -3.80 2.59
N MET A 116 9.87 -3.69 1.67
CA MET A 116 9.80 -4.44 0.43
C MET A 116 11.00 -5.35 0.26
N ASN A 117 10.73 -6.62 -0.02
CA ASN A 117 11.75 -7.60 -0.33
C ASN A 117 11.51 -8.21 -1.70
N CYS A 118 12.60 -8.49 -2.39
CA CYS A 118 12.60 -9.35 -3.57
C CYS A 118 13.86 -10.21 -3.48
N PHE A 119 13.70 -11.52 -3.29
CA PHE A 119 14.83 -12.41 -3.15
C PHE A 119 15.49 -12.65 -4.50
N LEU A 120 16.84 -12.68 -4.52
CA LEU A 120 17.61 -12.58 -5.77
C LEU A 120 17.97 -13.94 -6.41
N ASP A 121 17.55 -15.03 -5.82
CA ASP A 121 17.77 -16.34 -6.43
C ASP A 121 16.58 -17.30 -6.28
#